data_1c1255552090c739576a20f05453b18b
#
_entry.id   1c1255552090c739576a20f05453b18b
#
_cell.length_a   1.000
_cell.length_b   1.000
_cell.length_c   1.000
_cell.angle_alpha   90.00
_cell.angle_beta   90.00
_cell.angle_gamma   90.00
#
_symmetry.space_group_name_H-M   'P 1'
#
loop_
_entity.id
_entity.type
_entity.pdbx_description
1 polymer ?
#
loop_
_entity_poly.entity_id
_entity_poly.type
_entity_poly.pdbx_seq_one_letter_code
_entity_poly.pdbx_strand_id
1 'polypeptide(L)'
;MSAFYVTSFLLALTLAAGLSDREKLKKFLAFLYLAVLWTALSAIWQRLTGVAANSSQTDLAANAGMPGRVYSTFENPNNYAEFLVLLLPLAFAYTTMLQNRRARLGATCLLALPLAALLMTYSRSGWVSFALAVLVLLFFCQRRMLPLLLLAALLALPLLPGSVFRRILTIGSTSDSSNLYRVYIWQGTLRLLRQFGLTGVGFGPENFHPV
;
A
#
# COMPACT_ATOMS: atom_id res chain seq x y z
N MET A 1 3.90 -22.83 8.24
CA MET A 1 2.91 -22.01 7.53
C MET A 1 1.50 -22.08 8.10
N SER A 2 0.95 -23.25 8.39
CA SER A 2 -0.40 -23.41 8.99
C SER A 2 -0.60 -22.59 10.28
N ALA A 3 0.41 -22.54 11.16
CA ALA A 3 0.37 -21.75 12.39
C ALA A 3 0.15 -20.23 12.14
N PHE A 4 0.74 -19.68 11.08
CA PHE A 4 0.55 -18.27 10.71
C PHE A 4 -0.90 -17.96 10.32
N TYR A 5 -1.54 -18.81 9.55
CA TYR A 5 -2.95 -18.62 9.15
C TYR A 5 -3.90 -18.79 10.34
N VAL A 6 -3.63 -19.78 11.21
CA VAL A 6 -4.43 -19.99 12.42
C VAL A 6 -4.31 -18.79 13.37
N THR A 7 -3.10 -18.28 13.63
CA THR A 7 -2.90 -17.09 14.46
C THR A 7 -3.53 -15.84 13.85
N SER A 8 -3.44 -15.64 12.54
CA SER A 8 -4.08 -14.51 11.87
C SER A 8 -5.61 -14.58 11.95
N PHE A 9 -6.17 -15.77 11.81
CA PHE A 9 -7.62 -16.00 11.95
C PHE A 9 -8.10 -15.75 13.38
N LEU A 10 -7.39 -16.29 14.37
CA LEU A 10 -7.70 -16.06 15.79
C LEU A 10 -7.58 -14.58 16.17
N LEU A 11 -6.56 -13.88 15.64
CA LEU A 11 -6.43 -12.44 15.82
C LEU A 11 -7.62 -11.69 15.21
N ALA A 12 -8.05 -12.04 14.00
CA ALA A 12 -9.21 -11.43 13.37
C ALA A 12 -10.49 -11.64 14.18
N LEU A 13 -10.71 -12.83 14.73
CA LEU A 13 -11.86 -13.14 15.59
C LEU A 13 -11.82 -12.36 16.91
N THR A 14 -10.64 -12.28 17.56
CA THR A 14 -10.48 -11.52 18.80
C THR A 14 -10.68 -10.02 18.59
N LEU A 15 -10.20 -9.47 17.47
CA LEU A 15 -10.45 -8.09 17.10
C LEU A 15 -11.93 -7.86 16.81
N ALA A 16 -12.59 -8.72 16.05
CA ALA A 16 -14.02 -8.61 15.74
C ALA A 16 -14.88 -8.65 17.00
N ALA A 17 -14.58 -9.53 17.95
CA ALA A 17 -15.27 -9.61 19.23
C ALA A 17 -14.96 -8.42 20.16
N GLY A 18 -13.71 -7.95 20.14
CA GLY A 18 -13.24 -6.89 21.03
C GLY A 18 -13.63 -5.48 20.60
N LEU A 19 -13.85 -5.24 19.29
CA LEU A 19 -14.13 -3.92 18.71
C LEU A 19 -15.62 -3.59 18.59
N SER A 20 -16.48 -4.29 19.34
CA SER A 20 -17.94 -4.06 19.35
C SER A 20 -18.34 -2.68 19.91
N ASP A 21 -17.50 -2.08 20.75
CA ASP A 21 -17.71 -0.77 21.36
C ASP A 21 -16.99 0.34 20.58
N ARG A 22 -17.69 1.46 20.35
CA ARG A 22 -17.18 2.61 19.60
C ARG A 22 -15.90 3.19 20.22
N GLU A 23 -15.79 3.23 21.55
CA GLU A 23 -14.60 3.76 22.21
C GLU A 23 -13.38 2.82 22.05
N LYS A 24 -13.60 1.52 22.09
CA LYS A 24 -12.54 0.53 21.82
C LYS A 24 -12.08 0.62 20.37
N LEU A 25 -13.02 0.72 19.43
CA LEU A 25 -12.71 0.93 18.02
C LEU A 25 -11.89 2.21 17.81
N LYS A 26 -12.28 3.32 18.43
CA LYS A 26 -11.57 4.58 18.33
C LYS A 26 -10.14 4.48 18.87
N LYS A 27 -9.94 3.82 20.02
CA LYS A 27 -8.59 3.56 20.58
C LYS A 27 -7.75 2.71 19.63
N PHE A 28 -8.32 1.64 19.11
CA PHE A 28 -7.64 0.78 18.13
C PHE A 28 -7.21 1.55 16.88
N LEU A 29 -8.11 2.35 16.31
CA LEU A 29 -7.80 3.20 15.16
C LEU A 29 -6.75 4.27 15.49
N ALA A 30 -6.72 4.78 16.74
CA ALA A 30 -5.68 5.69 17.20
C ALA A 30 -4.29 5.02 17.19
N PHE A 31 -4.18 3.79 17.66
CA PHE A 31 -2.92 3.03 17.57
C PHE A 31 -2.48 2.79 16.13
N LEU A 32 -3.40 2.39 15.25
CA LEU A 32 -3.10 2.23 13.83
C LEU A 32 -2.64 3.56 13.18
N TYR A 33 -3.29 4.66 13.53
CA TYR A 33 -2.93 5.99 13.07
C TYR A 33 -1.49 6.35 13.50
N LEU A 34 -1.14 6.11 14.77
CA LEU A 34 0.21 6.34 15.29
C LEU A 34 1.24 5.42 14.62
N ALA A 35 0.91 4.14 14.38
CA ALA A 35 1.79 3.21 13.67
C ALA A 35 2.07 3.68 12.23
N VAL A 36 1.05 4.16 11.52
CA VAL A 36 1.19 4.72 10.18
C VAL A 36 2.09 5.97 10.19
N LEU A 37 1.91 6.87 11.15
CA LEU A 37 2.77 8.05 11.28
C LEU A 37 4.22 7.67 11.62
N TRP A 38 4.42 6.74 12.54
CA TRP A 38 5.76 6.27 12.92
C TRP A 38 6.52 5.68 11.73
N THR A 39 5.87 4.79 10.98
CA THR A 39 6.50 4.21 9.78
C THR A 39 6.74 5.26 8.69
N ALA A 40 5.89 6.28 8.58
CA ALA A 40 6.09 7.38 7.65
C ALA A 40 7.29 8.25 8.03
N LEU A 41 7.46 8.56 9.32
CA LEU A 41 8.63 9.29 9.81
C LEU A 41 9.93 8.51 9.57
N SER A 42 9.91 7.19 9.81
CA SER A 42 11.05 6.32 9.49
C SER A 42 11.37 6.33 7.99
N ALA A 43 10.38 6.27 7.11
CA ALA A 43 10.57 6.33 5.67
C ALA A 43 11.14 7.69 5.21
N ILE A 44 10.65 8.78 5.79
CA ILE A 44 11.17 10.13 5.52
C ILE A 44 12.62 10.24 6.00
N TRP A 45 12.93 9.72 7.18
CA TRP A 45 14.29 9.66 7.69
C TRP A 45 15.22 8.89 6.75
N GLN A 46 14.81 7.69 6.30
CA GLN A 46 15.53 6.92 5.28
C GLN A 46 15.78 7.75 4.01
N ARG A 47 14.80 8.53 3.58
CA ARG A 47 14.96 9.38 2.40
C ARG A 47 15.98 10.49 2.60
N LEU A 48 16.01 11.10 3.76
CA LEU A 48 16.93 12.22 4.11
C LEU A 48 18.36 11.73 4.32
N THR A 49 18.54 10.56 4.91
CA THR A 49 19.87 9.95 5.15
C THR A 49 20.45 9.24 3.93
N GLY A 50 19.62 9.04 2.90
CA GLY A 50 19.98 8.36 1.67
C GLY A 50 19.71 6.85 1.72
N VAL A 51 18.93 6.37 0.75
CA VAL A 51 18.71 4.95 0.52
C VAL A 51 19.37 4.58 -0.79
N ALA A 52 20.29 3.63 -0.75
CA ALA A 52 20.93 3.11 -1.95
C ALA A 52 19.90 2.41 -2.85
N ALA A 53 19.99 2.63 -4.16
CA ALA A 53 19.21 1.86 -5.12
C ALA A 53 19.68 0.39 -5.08
N ASN A 54 18.73 -0.51 -4.82
CA ASN A 54 19.03 -1.93 -4.67
C ASN A 54 18.52 -2.70 -5.91
N SER A 55 19.43 -3.41 -6.57
CA SER A 55 19.12 -4.22 -7.77
C SER A 55 18.12 -5.34 -7.50
N SER A 56 18.10 -5.89 -6.27
CA SER A 56 17.11 -6.90 -5.89
C SER A 56 15.67 -6.38 -5.78
N GLN A 57 15.52 -5.05 -5.63
CA GLN A 57 14.23 -4.39 -5.45
C GLN A 57 13.79 -3.57 -6.68
N THR A 58 14.69 -3.33 -7.61
CA THR A 58 14.47 -2.46 -8.75
C THR A 58 15.36 -2.86 -9.91
N ASP A 59 14.77 -3.01 -11.08
CA ASP A 59 15.51 -3.13 -12.32
C ASP A 59 16.20 -1.80 -12.63
N LEU A 60 17.49 -1.72 -12.32
CA LEU A 60 18.28 -0.49 -12.47
C LEU A 60 18.49 -0.11 -13.94
N ALA A 61 18.50 -1.08 -14.84
CA ALA A 61 18.65 -0.82 -16.28
C ALA A 61 17.38 -0.16 -16.84
N ALA A 62 16.21 -0.68 -16.51
CA ALA A 62 14.92 -0.11 -16.93
C ALA A 62 14.55 1.18 -16.19
N ASN A 63 15.19 1.47 -15.04
CA ASN A 63 14.86 2.61 -14.17
C ASN A 63 16.10 3.44 -13.82
N ALA A 64 16.96 3.69 -14.82
CA ALA A 64 18.18 4.49 -14.65
C ALA A 64 17.88 5.86 -14.02
N GLY A 65 18.64 6.24 -13.00
CA GLY A 65 18.49 7.51 -12.28
C GLY A 65 17.30 7.56 -11.31
N MET A 66 16.61 6.43 -11.06
CA MET A 66 15.60 6.38 -10.01
C MET A 66 16.28 6.40 -8.63
N PRO A 67 15.83 7.26 -7.70
CA PRO A 67 16.36 7.27 -6.35
C PRO A 67 16.02 5.96 -5.61
N GLY A 68 16.79 5.63 -4.56
CA GLY A 68 16.52 4.49 -3.70
C GLY A 68 15.10 4.52 -3.16
N ARG A 69 14.46 3.36 -3.12
CA ARG A 69 13.07 3.18 -2.67
C ARG A 69 13.03 3.07 -1.15
N VAL A 70 12.19 3.86 -0.49
CA VAL A 70 12.01 3.75 0.96
C VAL A 70 11.16 2.52 1.30
N TYR A 71 11.48 1.86 2.40
CA TYR A 71 10.78 0.68 2.90
C TYR A 71 10.47 0.76 4.41
N SER A 72 10.86 1.85 5.09
CA SER A 72 10.65 2.06 6.53
C SER A 72 11.20 0.92 7.37
N THR A 73 10.37 0.29 8.20
CA THR A 73 10.70 -0.88 9.03
C THR A 73 10.45 -2.21 8.31
N PHE A 74 10.04 -2.18 7.04
CA PHE A 74 9.81 -3.35 6.20
C PHE A 74 11.05 -3.65 5.37
N GLU A 75 11.28 -4.90 5.03
CA GLU A 75 12.42 -5.31 4.20
C GLU A 75 12.23 -4.96 2.72
N ASN A 76 10.97 -4.75 2.29
CA ASN A 76 10.61 -4.54 0.90
C ASN A 76 9.70 -3.31 0.73
N PRO A 77 10.01 -2.38 -0.20
CA PRO A 77 9.18 -1.22 -0.48
C PRO A 77 7.75 -1.55 -0.92
N ASN A 78 7.51 -2.71 -1.55
CA ASN A 78 6.16 -3.10 -1.95
C ASN A 78 5.33 -3.53 -0.73
N ASN A 79 5.92 -4.27 0.21
CA ASN A 79 5.25 -4.66 1.46
C ASN A 79 4.90 -3.42 2.29
N TYR A 80 5.80 -2.43 2.32
CA TYR A 80 5.51 -1.16 2.97
C TYR A 80 4.38 -0.39 2.26
N ALA A 81 4.38 -0.37 0.93
CA ALA A 81 3.28 0.23 0.17
C ALA A 81 1.94 -0.46 0.45
N GLU A 82 1.90 -1.79 0.51
CA GLU A 82 0.71 -2.57 0.86
C GLU A 82 0.20 -2.23 2.27
N PHE A 83 1.10 -2.16 3.24
CA PHE A 83 0.78 -1.71 4.60
C PHE A 83 0.12 -0.32 4.60
N LEU A 84 0.68 0.64 3.86
CA LEU A 84 0.11 1.98 3.77
C LEU A 84 -1.24 2.00 3.06
N VAL A 85 -1.41 1.24 1.98
CA VAL A 85 -2.68 1.14 1.24
C VAL A 85 -3.80 0.60 2.13
N LEU A 86 -3.50 -0.39 2.96
CA LEU A 86 -4.47 -0.97 3.89
C LEU A 86 -4.81 -0.04 5.05
N LEU A 87 -3.81 0.64 5.61
CA LEU A 87 -4.01 1.38 6.86
C LEU A 87 -4.33 2.87 6.68
N LEU A 88 -3.99 3.49 5.55
CA LEU A 88 -4.32 4.91 5.31
C LEU A 88 -5.83 5.20 5.37
N PRO A 89 -6.72 4.39 4.78
CA PRO A 89 -8.16 4.59 4.93
C PRO A 89 -8.63 4.47 6.39
N LEU A 90 -8.07 3.55 7.17
CA LEU A 90 -8.39 3.39 8.59
C LEU A 90 -7.85 4.56 9.44
N ALA A 91 -6.65 5.03 9.13
CA ALA A 91 -6.07 6.22 9.74
C ALA A 91 -6.91 7.47 9.43
N PHE A 92 -7.42 7.61 8.21
CA PHE A 92 -8.36 8.67 7.86
C PHE A 92 -9.68 8.53 8.62
N ALA A 93 -10.24 7.32 8.73
CA ALA A 93 -11.44 7.06 9.52
C ALA A 93 -11.27 7.50 10.98
N TYR A 94 -10.10 7.25 11.60
CA TYR A 94 -9.80 7.79 12.92
C TYR A 94 -9.94 9.30 13.00
N THR A 95 -9.40 10.05 12.02
CA THR A 95 -9.48 11.52 12.04
C THR A 95 -10.92 12.01 12.02
N THR A 96 -11.82 11.31 11.31
CA THR A 96 -13.25 11.66 11.26
C THR A 96 -13.97 11.45 12.60
N MET A 97 -13.46 10.56 13.47
CA MET A 97 -14.02 10.30 14.79
C MET A 97 -13.61 11.34 15.85
N LEU A 98 -12.68 12.25 15.52
CA LEU A 98 -12.26 13.33 16.41
C LEU A 98 -13.32 14.43 16.45
N GLN A 99 -13.80 14.75 17.67
CA GLN A 99 -14.85 15.75 17.86
C GLN A 99 -14.31 17.18 17.72
N ASN A 100 -13.11 17.44 18.24
CA ASN A 100 -12.49 18.75 18.13
C ASN A 100 -12.06 19.04 16.68
N ARG A 101 -12.61 20.10 16.08
CA ARG A 101 -12.33 20.49 14.68
C ARG A 101 -10.84 20.76 14.42
N ARG A 102 -10.15 21.41 15.37
CA ARG A 102 -8.71 21.72 15.23
C ARG A 102 -7.88 20.43 15.28
N ALA A 103 -8.17 19.52 16.21
CA ALA A 103 -7.51 18.22 16.32
C ALA A 103 -7.77 17.37 15.06
N ARG A 104 -9.00 17.35 14.55
CA ARG A 104 -9.37 16.65 13.31
C ARG A 104 -8.57 17.19 12.11
N LEU A 105 -8.54 18.51 11.94
CA LEU A 105 -7.80 19.13 10.85
C LEU A 105 -6.30 18.82 10.95
N GLY A 106 -5.69 19.00 12.12
CA GLY A 106 -4.27 18.69 12.35
C GLY A 106 -3.96 17.21 12.07
N ALA A 107 -4.77 16.29 12.59
CA ALA A 107 -4.60 14.86 12.35
C ALA A 107 -4.76 14.51 10.85
N THR A 108 -5.71 15.14 10.15
CA THR A 108 -5.87 14.92 8.71
C THR A 108 -4.67 15.47 7.91
N CYS A 109 -4.17 16.64 8.25
CA CYS A 109 -2.97 17.20 7.62
C CYS A 109 -1.73 16.32 7.84
N LEU A 110 -1.58 15.70 9.01
CA LEU A 110 -0.47 14.78 9.28
C LEU A 110 -0.47 13.53 8.38
N LEU A 111 -1.61 13.14 7.80
CA LEU A 111 -1.67 12.05 6.82
C LEU A 111 -0.94 12.39 5.51
N ALA A 112 -0.54 13.63 5.28
CA ALA A 112 0.34 13.98 4.17
C ALA A 112 1.71 13.27 4.27
N LEU A 113 2.20 12.98 5.50
CA LEU A 113 3.47 12.28 5.72
C LEU A 113 3.44 10.85 5.16
N PRO A 114 2.47 9.97 5.54
CA PRO A 114 2.40 8.63 4.98
C PRO A 114 2.00 8.62 3.48
N LEU A 115 1.28 9.62 2.99
CA LEU A 115 1.05 9.78 1.55
C LEU A 115 2.35 10.08 0.81
N ALA A 116 3.18 10.98 1.34
CA ALA A 116 4.51 11.24 0.79
C ALA A 116 5.39 9.97 0.86
N ALA A 117 5.37 9.24 1.98
CA ALA A 117 6.08 7.98 2.12
C ALA A 117 5.62 6.95 1.08
N LEU A 118 4.31 6.82 0.82
CA LEU A 118 3.77 5.94 -0.22
C LEU A 118 4.32 6.31 -1.61
N LEU A 119 4.40 7.59 -1.94
CA LEU A 119 5.03 8.05 -3.20
C LEU A 119 6.51 7.66 -3.25
N MET A 120 7.26 7.81 -2.15
CA MET A 120 8.69 7.49 -2.05
C MET A 120 8.98 5.98 -2.09
N THR A 121 7.97 5.10 -1.92
CA THR A 121 8.15 3.66 -2.15
C THR A 121 8.38 3.33 -3.62
N TYR A 122 8.00 4.20 -4.56
CA TYR A 122 7.99 3.96 -6.00
C TYR A 122 7.27 2.66 -6.40
N SER A 123 6.30 2.22 -5.60
CA SER A 123 5.48 1.03 -5.87
C SER A 123 4.29 1.40 -6.76
N ARG A 124 4.38 1.06 -8.06
CA ARG A 124 3.30 1.32 -9.04
C ARG A 124 1.99 0.65 -8.65
N SER A 125 2.08 -0.61 -8.21
CA SER A 125 0.91 -1.35 -7.71
C SER A 125 0.32 -0.70 -6.46
N GLY A 126 1.15 -0.22 -5.52
CA GLY A 126 0.70 0.52 -4.34
C GLY A 126 -0.05 1.79 -4.71
N TRP A 127 0.45 2.58 -5.66
CA TRP A 127 -0.23 3.81 -6.09
C TRP A 127 -1.58 3.54 -6.76
N VAL A 128 -1.62 2.56 -7.68
CA VAL A 128 -2.86 2.16 -8.35
C VAL A 128 -3.88 1.61 -7.35
N SER A 129 -3.44 0.74 -6.44
CA SER A 129 -4.33 0.18 -5.41
C SER A 129 -4.85 1.25 -4.46
N PHE A 130 -4.01 2.21 -4.06
CA PHE A 130 -4.45 3.33 -3.22
C PHE A 130 -5.46 4.23 -3.95
N ALA A 131 -5.18 4.58 -5.22
CA ALA A 131 -6.11 5.36 -6.03
C ALA A 131 -7.46 4.64 -6.17
N LEU A 132 -7.46 3.34 -6.44
CA LEU A 132 -8.67 2.53 -6.51
C LEU A 132 -9.41 2.48 -5.16
N ALA A 133 -8.70 2.30 -4.05
CA ALA A 133 -9.31 2.31 -2.72
C ALA A 133 -10.00 3.65 -2.41
N VAL A 134 -9.35 4.78 -2.74
CA VAL A 134 -9.94 6.11 -2.57
C VAL A 134 -11.16 6.30 -3.49
N LEU A 135 -11.09 5.87 -4.75
CA LEU A 135 -12.23 5.93 -5.68
C LEU A 135 -13.43 5.13 -5.16
N VAL A 136 -13.21 3.91 -4.69
CA VAL A 136 -14.25 3.06 -4.11
C VAL A 136 -14.85 3.72 -2.86
N LEU A 137 -14.03 4.21 -1.94
CA LEU A 137 -14.51 4.90 -0.74
C LEU A 137 -15.37 6.12 -1.09
N LEU A 138 -14.91 6.97 -2.02
CA LEU A 138 -15.68 8.15 -2.42
C LEU A 138 -16.96 7.79 -3.16
N PHE A 139 -16.93 6.76 -4.00
CA PHE A 139 -18.12 6.29 -4.70
C PHE A 139 -19.24 5.89 -3.74
N PHE A 140 -18.91 5.14 -2.67
CA PHE A 140 -19.89 4.69 -1.69
C PHE A 140 -20.23 5.74 -0.63
N CYS A 141 -19.25 6.54 -0.19
CA CYS A 141 -19.44 7.46 0.93
C CYS A 141 -19.77 8.89 0.48
N GLN A 142 -19.10 9.39 -0.56
CA GLN A 142 -19.20 10.80 -0.97
C GLN A 142 -18.97 10.99 -2.48
N ARG A 143 -19.77 10.37 -3.31
CA ARG A 143 -19.64 10.43 -4.78
C ARG A 143 -19.55 11.85 -5.38
N ARG A 144 -20.10 12.86 -4.69
CA ARG A 144 -20.01 14.27 -5.10
C ARG A 144 -18.58 14.81 -5.08
N MET A 145 -17.68 14.20 -4.31
CA MET A 145 -16.26 14.60 -4.23
C MET A 145 -15.41 13.99 -5.35
N LEU A 146 -15.92 13.00 -6.11
CA LEU A 146 -15.16 12.35 -7.19
C LEU A 146 -14.64 13.33 -8.24
N PRO A 147 -15.45 14.24 -8.82
CA PRO A 147 -14.94 15.17 -9.82
C PRO A 147 -13.89 16.14 -9.24
N LEU A 148 -14.05 16.54 -7.97
CA LEU A 148 -13.07 17.40 -7.29
C LEU A 148 -11.75 16.66 -7.06
N LEU A 149 -11.80 15.38 -6.66
CA LEU A 149 -10.59 14.55 -6.52
C LEU A 149 -9.87 14.37 -7.85
N LEU A 150 -10.62 14.07 -8.92
CA LEU A 150 -10.04 13.90 -10.26
C LEU A 150 -9.39 15.18 -10.75
N LEU A 151 -10.04 16.31 -10.54
CA LEU A 151 -9.49 17.63 -10.86
C LEU A 151 -8.22 17.91 -10.03
N ALA A 152 -8.25 17.66 -8.71
CA ALA A 152 -7.09 17.85 -7.84
C ALA A 152 -5.92 16.93 -8.24
N ALA A 153 -6.19 15.67 -8.59
CA ALA A 153 -5.19 14.74 -9.08
C ALA A 153 -4.56 15.23 -10.40
N LEU A 154 -5.38 15.73 -11.33
CA LEU A 154 -4.90 16.29 -12.60
C LEU A 154 -4.01 17.52 -12.38
N LEU A 155 -4.42 18.42 -11.50
CA LEU A 155 -3.66 19.63 -11.16
C LEU A 155 -2.36 19.32 -10.38
N ALA A 156 -2.32 18.19 -9.66
CA ALA A 156 -1.13 17.76 -8.94
C ALA A 156 -0.07 17.11 -9.85
N LEU A 157 -0.43 16.61 -11.04
CA LEU A 157 0.50 15.93 -11.95
C LEU A 157 1.78 16.74 -12.25
N PRO A 158 1.70 18.03 -12.62
CA PRO A 158 2.89 18.83 -12.90
C PRO A 158 3.75 19.15 -11.66
N LEU A 159 3.18 19.00 -10.45
CA LEU A 159 3.89 19.23 -9.19
C LEU A 159 4.69 18.01 -8.72
N LEU A 160 4.48 16.83 -9.35
CA LEU A 160 5.18 15.61 -8.99
C LEU A 160 6.66 15.69 -9.36
N PRO A 161 7.57 15.15 -8.50
CA PRO A 161 8.97 15.00 -8.88
C PRO A 161 9.10 14.20 -10.18
N GLY A 162 10.04 14.62 -11.05
CA GLY A 162 10.21 13.99 -12.38
C GLY A 162 10.47 12.47 -12.32
N SER A 163 11.06 11.97 -11.22
CA SER A 163 11.24 10.52 -10.98
C SER A 163 9.90 9.80 -10.76
N VAL A 164 8.97 10.43 -10.02
CA VAL A 164 7.61 9.89 -9.80
C VAL A 164 6.83 9.92 -11.11
N PHE A 165 6.86 11.02 -11.83
CA PHE A 165 6.16 11.16 -13.10
C PHE A 165 6.64 10.11 -14.14
N ARG A 166 7.96 9.94 -14.30
CA ARG A 166 8.51 8.88 -15.17
C ARG A 166 8.05 7.50 -14.75
N ARG A 167 7.97 7.22 -13.44
CA ARG A 167 7.51 5.93 -12.92
C ARG A 167 6.02 5.68 -13.20
N ILE A 168 5.19 6.72 -13.19
CA ILE A 168 3.77 6.64 -13.58
C ILE A 168 3.65 6.24 -15.06
N LEU A 169 4.44 6.83 -15.95
CA LEU A 169 4.42 6.50 -17.37
C LEU A 169 4.83 5.05 -17.67
N THR A 170 5.55 4.40 -16.77
CA THR A 170 5.92 2.97 -16.91
C THR A 170 4.90 2.01 -16.28
N ILE A 171 3.74 2.49 -15.80
CA ILE A 171 2.65 1.62 -15.36
C ILE A 171 2.16 0.81 -16.56
N GLY A 172 2.21 -0.52 -16.46
CA GLY A 172 1.81 -1.41 -17.57
C GLY A 172 2.91 -1.75 -18.59
N SER A 173 4.09 -1.12 -18.49
CA SER A 173 5.23 -1.52 -19.35
C SER A 173 5.68 -2.94 -19.03
N THR A 174 5.78 -3.79 -20.04
CA THR A 174 6.32 -5.16 -19.94
C THR A 174 7.84 -5.22 -20.09
N SER A 175 8.51 -4.10 -20.36
CA SER A 175 9.97 -4.02 -20.41
C SER A 175 10.65 -4.11 -19.05
N ASP A 176 9.91 -3.90 -17.95
CA ASP A 176 10.39 -4.00 -16.57
C ASP A 176 10.31 -5.46 -16.10
N SER A 177 11.43 -6.04 -15.71
CA SER A 177 11.56 -7.44 -15.25
C SER A 177 10.55 -7.81 -14.16
N SER A 178 10.23 -6.86 -13.26
CA SER A 178 9.25 -7.07 -12.19
C SER A 178 7.82 -7.31 -12.73
N ASN A 179 7.41 -6.61 -13.80
CA ASN A 179 6.10 -6.82 -14.41
C ASN A 179 6.08 -8.14 -15.21
N LEU A 180 7.14 -8.43 -15.95
CA LEU A 180 7.27 -9.65 -16.72
C LEU A 180 7.19 -10.89 -15.79
N TYR A 181 7.91 -10.85 -14.67
CA TYR A 181 7.89 -11.92 -13.68
C TYR A 181 6.47 -12.18 -13.11
N ARG A 182 5.69 -11.11 -12.86
CA ARG A 182 4.29 -11.26 -12.42
C ARG A 182 3.42 -11.92 -13.47
N VAL A 183 3.61 -11.57 -14.75
CA VAL A 183 2.87 -12.20 -15.86
C VAL A 183 3.15 -13.70 -15.91
N TYR A 184 4.41 -14.12 -15.75
CA TYR A 184 4.77 -15.55 -15.70
C TYR A 184 4.14 -16.26 -14.50
N ILE A 185 4.16 -15.65 -13.31
CA ILE A 185 3.49 -16.20 -12.12
C ILE A 185 1.99 -16.37 -12.38
N TRP A 186 1.33 -15.37 -12.95
CA TRP A 186 -0.09 -15.44 -13.24
C TRP A 186 -0.43 -16.53 -14.27
N GLN A 187 0.37 -16.66 -15.31
CA GLN A 187 0.20 -17.73 -16.32
C GLN A 187 0.38 -19.11 -15.68
N GLY A 188 1.41 -19.30 -14.85
CA GLY A 188 1.62 -20.53 -14.08
C GLY A 188 0.45 -20.83 -13.17
N THR A 189 -0.01 -19.84 -12.40
CA THR A 189 -1.16 -19.97 -11.50
C THR A 189 -2.44 -20.35 -12.26
N LEU A 190 -2.70 -19.77 -13.43
CA LEU A 190 -3.86 -20.12 -14.25
C LEU A 190 -3.80 -21.55 -14.80
N ARG A 191 -2.60 -22.07 -15.11
CA ARG A 191 -2.42 -23.48 -15.49
C ARG A 191 -2.72 -24.41 -14.31
N LEU A 192 -2.19 -24.09 -13.12
CA LEU A 192 -2.45 -24.86 -11.90
C LEU A 192 -3.95 -24.85 -11.53
N LEU A 193 -4.62 -23.70 -11.65
CA LEU A 193 -6.06 -23.59 -11.42
C LEU A 193 -6.89 -24.50 -12.36
N ARG A 194 -6.46 -24.63 -13.62
CA ARG A 194 -7.15 -25.55 -14.56
C ARG A 194 -6.99 -27.01 -14.19
N GLN A 195 -5.87 -27.39 -13.59
CA GLN A 195 -5.58 -28.76 -13.19
C GLN A 195 -6.12 -29.11 -11.80
N PHE A 196 -6.00 -28.19 -10.85
CA PHE A 196 -6.26 -28.41 -9.42
C PHE A 196 -7.27 -27.42 -8.82
N GLY A 197 -8.18 -26.85 -9.63
CA GLY A 197 -9.07 -25.75 -9.22
C GLY A 197 -10.00 -26.07 -8.04
N LEU A 198 -10.37 -27.35 -7.84
CA LEU A 198 -11.22 -27.78 -6.72
C LEU A 198 -10.42 -28.25 -5.50
N THR A 199 -9.24 -28.83 -5.71
CA THR A 199 -8.43 -29.44 -4.64
C THR A 199 -7.33 -28.51 -4.15
N GLY A 200 -6.89 -27.56 -5.00
CA GLY A 200 -5.71 -26.76 -4.76
C GLY A 200 -4.42 -27.59 -4.82
N VAL A 201 -3.28 -26.93 -4.68
CA VAL A 201 -1.93 -27.56 -4.68
C VAL A 201 -1.31 -27.65 -3.27
N GLY A 202 -2.08 -27.30 -2.23
CA GLY A 202 -1.58 -27.24 -0.86
C GLY A 202 -0.95 -25.90 -0.50
N PHE A 203 -0.53 -25.76 0.77
CA PHE A 203 0.10 -24.56 1.29
C PHE A 203 1.63 -24.67 1.19
N GLY A 204 2.27 -23.65 0.65
CA GLY A 204 3.72 -23.51 0.63
C GLY A 204 4.29 -23.27 -0.77
N PRO A 205 5.40 -22.52 -0.87
CA PRO A 205 6.05 -22.26 -2.15
C PRO A 205 6.59 -23.53 -2.79
N GLU A 206 6.90 -24.56 -2.00
CA GLU A 206 7.40 -25.87 -2.45
C GLU A 206 6.41 -26.63 -3.34
N ASN A 207 5.11 -26.34 -3.22
CA ASN A 207 4.06 -26.94 -4.04
C ASN A 207 3.84 -26.19 -5.37
N PHE A 208 4.48 -25.05 -5.55
CA PHE A 208 4.49 -24.24 -6.77
C PHE A 208 5.68 -24.58 -7.67
N HIS A 209 5.99 -25.85 -7.89
CA HIS A 209 6.96 -26.22 -8.90
C HIS A 209 6.35 -25.97 -10.29
N PRO A 210 7.09 -25.32 -11.21
CA PRO A 210 6.63 -25.18 -12.58
C PRO A 210 6.50 -26.59 -13.20
N VAL A 211 5.26 -26.92 -13.57
CA VAL A 211 4.98 -28.06 -14.46
C VAL A 211 5.25 -27.63 -15.88
#